data_f830bc1ee1e2b348d505ac11da27be6a
#
_entry.id   f830bc1ee1e2b348d505ac11da27be6a
#
_cell.length_a   1.000
_cell.length_b   1.000
_cell.length_c   1.000
_cell.angle_alpha   90.00
_cell.angle_beta   90.00
_cell.angle_gamma   90.00
#
_symmetry.space_group_name_H-M   'P 1'
#
loop_
_entity.id
_entity.type
_entity.pdbx_description
1 polymer ?
#
loop_
_entity_poly.entity_id
_entity_poly.type
_entity_poly.pdbx_seq_one_letter_code
_entity_poly.pdbx_strand_id
1 'polypeptide(L)'
;MDLLSGLNEPQRLAVTHDKGPLLIFAGAGSGKTRTLTHRIAYLIEEHHVSTGRILAVTFTNKAAREMCERLENLIGPRAKSMWMGTFHALCARMLRIHGDRIGLNPRFAIFDTDDQVRLVKDILKELNIDTERFPANRVLGRISDAKNQLKSPEAFAEGANKPHEKVYASLYKRYQERLRAASALDFDDLLGESVRLLRESPESLEHWSDRFEHILIDEFQDVNEAQFQWAQMLASKHRNICVVGDDDQCLVAGSTVQTPNGIKPIEEIVVGDQVLGGIGRGEVGFHEVKAVKSKPYNGPVLSIGADPAGEDDPDYYFRATPNHVCFAQVDDEKPQDDSVVLLAFDNDCGTRGDQHSIYSKREGEIETNIDRAEEIALRMARSLGGSQIERFARFGPGKGFVDNANYRFLPAGRIEYDMAVPFIAGFQDFDLHDPSGTHPIVPAYVSVIEEEQYDGLVYDLDVEGGRNFAVDGIL
;
A
#
# COMPACT_ATOMS: atom_id res chain seq x y z
N MET A 1 -28.90 -3.58 -24.03
CA MET A 1 -28.47 -4.68 -23.15
C MET A 1 -28.67 -4.20 -21.72
N ASP A 2 -29.29 -4.96 -20.85
CA ASP A 2 -29.43 -4.56 -19.46
C ASP A 2 -28.08 -4.73 -18.73
N LEU A 3 -27.39 -3.62 -18.55
CA LEU A 3 -26.06 -3.56 -17.92
C LEU A 3 -26.06 -3.95 -16.44
N LEU A 4 -27.21 -3.97 -15.79
CA LEU A 4 -27.36 -4.31 -14.38
C LEU A 4 -27.79 -5.77 -14.18
N SER A 5 -28.14 -6.47 -15.26
CA SER A 5 -28.53 -7.86 -15.20
C SER A 5 -27.37 -8.75 -14.74
N GLY A 6 -27.66 -9.65 -13.78
CA GLY A 6 -26.69 -10.59 -13.23
C GLY A 6 -25.68 -9.97 -12.23
N LEU A 7 -25.81 -8.70 -11.87
CA LEU A 7 -25.08 -8.08 -10.77
C LEU A 7 -25.85 -8.28 -9.46
N ASN A 8 -25.14 -8.52 -8.36
CA ASN A 8 -25.73 -8.49 -7.03
C ASN A 8 -25.97 -7.04 -6.56
N GLU A 9 -26.65 -6.85 -5.44
CA GLU A 9 -27.04 -5.51 -4.99
C GLU A 9 -25.86 -4.58 -4.70
N PRO A 10 -24.79 -4.97 -3.96
CA PRO A 10 -23.61 -4.12 -3.80
C PRO A 10 -22.94 -3.75 -5.13
N GLN A 11 -22.83 -4.70 -6.06
CA GLN A 11 -22.27 -4.44 -7.38
C GLN A 11 -23.12 -3.43 -8.17
N ARG A 12 -24.48 -3.54 -8.10
CA ARG A 12 -25.39 -2.56 -8.72
C ARG A 12 -25.22 -1.17 -8.13
N LEU A 13 -25.14 -1.05 -6.81
CA LEU A 13 -24.89 0.23 -6.14
C LEU A 13 -23.58 0.84 -6.61
N ALA A 14 -22.50 0.06 -6.70
CA ALA A 14 -21.20 0.52 -7.18
C ALA A 14 -21.25 0.94 -8.66
N VAL A 15 -21.96 0.20 -9.52
CA VAL A 15 -22.10 0.51 -10.94
C VAL A 15 -22.91 1.79 -11.16
N THR A 16 -23.98 1.99 -10.40
CA THR A 16 -24.91 3.12 -10.56
C THR A 16 -24.53 4.35 -9.72
N HIS A 17 -23.48 4.30 -8.91
CA HIS A 17 -23.01 5.46 -8.16
C HIS A 17 -22.76 6.67 -9.09
N ASP A 18 -23.43 7.80 -8.84
CA ASP A 18 -23.48 8.90 -9.78
C ASP A 18 -22.16 9.69 -9.81
N LYS A 19 -21.83 10.43 -8.74
CA LYS A 19 -20.70 11.38 -8.69
C LYS A 19 -19.93 11.29 -7.38
N GLY A 20 -18.67 11.71 -7.48
CA GLY A 20 -17.76 11.77 -6.34
C GLY A 20 -16.88 10.52 -6.20
N PRO A 21 -16.03 10.50 -5.19
CA PRO A 21 -15.14 9.37 -4.93
C PRO A 21 -15.93 8.12 -4.54
N LEU A 22 -15.54 6.99 -5.11
CA LEU A 22 -16.09 5.67 -4.81
C LEU A 22 -14.96 4.72 -4.48
N LEU A 23 -15.03 4.10 -3.31
CA LEU A 23 -14.15 3.02 -2.90
C LEU A 23 -14.94 1.71 -2.88
N ILE A 24 -14.45 0.70 -3.57
CA ILE A 24 -15.03 -0.64 -3.63
C ILE A 24 -14.04 -1.59 -2.97
N PHE A 25 -14.39 -2.09 -1.80
CA PHE A 25 -13.67 -3.19 -1.17
C PHE A 25 -14.33 -4.50 -1.57
N ALA A 26 -13.53 -5.43 -2.08
CA ALA A 26 -14.08 -6.69 -2.57
C ALA A 26 -12.99 -7.76 -2.65
N GLY A 27 -13.17 -8.85 -1.92
CA GLY A 27 -12.25 -9.97 -1.91
C GLY A 27 -12.08 -10.68 -3.26
N ALA A 28 -11.12 -11.59 -3.32
CA ALA A 28 -10.84 -12.38 -4.52
C ALA A 28 -12.10 -13.12 -5.01
N GLY A 29 -12.35 -13.12 -6.32
CA GLY A 29 -13.51 -13.79 -6.91
C GLY A 29 -14.87 -13.08 -6.74
N SER A 30 -14.94 -11.98 -6.00
CA SER A 30 -16.17 -11.17 -5.79
C SER A 30 -16.69 -10.47 -7.04
N GLY A 31 -15.90 -10.44 -8.12
CA GLY A 31 -16.26 -9.79 -9.38
C GLY A 31 -15.81 -8.32 -9.46
N LYS A 32 -14.74 -7.91 -8.77
CA LYS A 32 -14.13 -6.58 -8.82
C LYS A 32 -14.05 -6.00 -10.23
N THR A 33 -13.29 -6.64 -11.09
CA THR A 33 -13.09 -6.22 -12.48
C THR A 33 -14.39 -6.22 -13.28
N ARG A 34 -15.34 -7.15 -12.97
CA ARG A 34 -16.67 -7.13 -13.57
C ARG A 34 -17.45 -5.88 -13.18
N THR A 35 -17.46 -5.54 -11.89
CA THR A 35 -18.11 -4.32 -11.40
C THR A 35 -17.53 -3.08 -12.07
N LEU A 36 -16.20 -3.01 -12.17
CA LEU A 36 -15.50 -1.88 -12.80
C LEU A 36 -15.86 -1.74 -14.29
N THR A 37 -15.87 -2.86 -15.05
CA THR A 37 -16.24 -2.85 -16.47
C THR A 37 -17.72 -2.48 -16.68
N HIS A 38 -18.63 -3.01 -15.86
CA HIS A 38 -20.03 -2.63 -15.92
C HIS A 38 -20.27 -1.15 -15.56
N ARG A 39 -19.51 -0.61 -14.59
CA ARG A 39 -19.55 0.81 -14.26
C ARG A 39 -19.11 1.68 -15.44
N ILE A 40 -18.00 1.33 -16.09
CA ILE A 40 -17.55 2.05 -17.30
C ILE A 40 -18.61 2.00 -18.39
N ALA A 41 -19.17 0.81 -18.65
CA ALA A 41 -20.23 0.67 -19.65
C ALA A 41 -21.47 1.50 -19.29
N TYR A 42 -21.86 1.52 -18.02
CA TYR A 42 -22.99 2.30 -17.51
C TYR A 42 -22.78 3.81 -17.67
N LEU A 43 -21.59 4.32 -17.35
CA LEU A 43 -21.24 5.73 -17.58
C LEU A 43 -21.36 6.13 -19.07
N ILE A 44 -20.98 5.22 -19.97
CA ILE A 44 -21.01 5.48 -21.41
C ILE A 44 -22.44 5.40 -21.98
N GLU A 45 -23.19 4.36 -21.63
CA GLU A 45 -24.51 4.10 -22.23
C GLU A 45 -25.62 4.93 -21.58
N GLU A 46 -25.63 5.03 -20.24
CA GLU A 46 -26.73 5.70 -19.52
C GLU A 46 -26.42 7.17 -19.23
N HIS A 47 -25.17 7.49 -18.86
CA HIS A 47 -24.79 8.89 -18.61
C HIS A 47 -24.18 9.59 -19.83
N HIS A 48 -24.05 8.89 -20.97
CA HIS A 48 -23.54 9.43 -22.23
C HIS A 48 -22.14 10.05 -22.13
N VAL A 49 -21.31 9.53 -21.19
CA VAL A 49 -19.93 9.98 -21.03
C VAL A 49 -19.11 9.49 -22.23
N SER A 50 -18.40 10.41 -22.86
CA SER A 50 -17.51 10.05 -23.98
C SER A 50 -16.38 9.13 -23.51
N THR A 51 -16.06 8.10 -24.30
CA THR A 51 -14.95 7.18 -24.02
C THR A 51 -13.62 7.90 -23.78
N GLY A 52 -13.39 9.04 -24.44
CA GLY A 52 -12.18 9.85 -24.28
C GLY A 52 -12.08 10.62 -22.96
N ARG A 53 -13.18 10.67 -22.18
CA ARG A 53 -13.25 11.33 -20.86
C ARG A 53 -13.10 10.33 -19.69
N ILE A 54 -12.90 9.05 -20.00
CA ILE A 54 -12.72 7.99 -19.00
C ILE A 54 -11.28 7.50 -19.05
N LEU A 55 -10.65 7.46 -17.88
CA LEU A 55 -9.34 6.87 -17.64
C LEU A 55 -9.50 5.59 -16.83
N ALA A 56 -9.06 4.45 -17.36
CA ALA A 56 -9.09 3.17 -16.67
C ALA A 56 -7.67 2.64 -16.49
N VAL A 57 -7.29 2.38 -15.24
CA VAL A 57 -5.92 2.02 -14.86
C VAL A 57 -5.90 0.63 -14.24
N THR A 58 -4.93 -0.19 -14.65
CA THR A 58 -4.68 -1.51 -14.11
C THR A 58 -3.19 -1.69 -13.82
N PHE A 59 -2.81 -2.73 -13.07
CA PHE A 59 -1.40 -2.99 -12.75
C PHE A 59 -0.67 -3.75 -13.86
N THR A 60 -1.35 -4.64 -14.58
CA THR A 60 -0.71 -5.50 -15.57
C THR A 60 -1.27 -5.29 -16.97
N ASN A 61 -0.42 -5.48 -17.98
CA ASN A 61 -0.85 -5.43 -19.39
C ASN A 61 -1.89 -6.55 -19.72
N LYS A 62 -1.87 -7.66 -18.98
CA LYS A 62 -2.85 -8.74 -19.12
C LYS A 62 -4.21 -8.25 -18.64
N ALA A 63 -4.28 -7.67 -17.41
CA ALA A 63 -5.52 -7.13 -16.86
C ALA A 63 -6.11 -6.02 -17.75
N ALA A 64 -5.28 -5.13 -18.28
CA ALA A 64 -5.72 -4.10 -19.22
C ALA A 64 -6.36 -4.69 -20.49
N ARG A 65 -5.78 -5.75 -21.07
CA ARG A 65 -6.34 -6.43 -22.24
C ARG A 65 -7.65 -7.11 -21.92
N GLU A 66 -7.72 -7.87 -20.82
CA GLU A 66 -8.95 -8.54 -20.38
C GLU A 66 -10.07 -7.52 -20.10
N MET A 67 -9.75 -6.39 -19.47
CA MET A 67 -10.70 -5.30 -19.24
C MET A 67 -11.22 -4.73 -20.57
N CYS A 68 -10.34 -4.50 -21.55
CA CYS A 68 -10.71 -4.02 -22.86
C CYS A 68 -11.65 -5.01 -23.59
N GLU A 69 -11.32 -6.29 -23.60
CA GLU A 69 -12.14 -7.35 -24.22
C GLU A 69 -13.53 -7.44 -23.58
N ARG A 70 -13.62 -7.37 -22.26
CA ARG A 70 -14.90 -7.35 -21.54
C ARG A 70 -15.72 -6.11 -21.90
N LEU A 71 -15.07 -4.95 -21.99
CA LEU A 71 -15.74 -3.71 -22.42
C LEU A 71 -16.16 -3.77 -23.88
N GLU A 72 -15.38 -4.36 -24.78
CA GLU A 72 -15.79 -4.56 -26.17
C GLU A 72 -17.08 -5.39 -26.29
N ASN A 73 -17.27 -6.36 -25.41
CA ASN A 73 -18.50 -7.15 -25.36
C ASN A 73 -19.72 -6.35 -24.86
N LEU A 74 -19.51 -5.30 -24.04
CA LEU A 74 -20.57 -4.48 -23.47
C LEU A 74 -20.93 -3.28 -24.35
N ILE A 75 -19.92 -2.57 -24.88
CA ILE A 75 -20.10 -1.29 -25.59
C ILE A 75 -19.55 -1.29 -27.03
N GLY A 76 -19.09 -2.46 -27.50
CA GLY A 76 -18.55 -2.61 -28.85
C GLY A 76 -17.17 -1.97 -29.05
N PRO A 77 -16.75 -1.78 -30.32
CA PRO A 77 -15.40 -1.31 -30.68
C PRO A 77 -14.98 0.05 -30.09
N ARG A 78 -15.93 0.83 -29.56
CA ARG A 78 -15.65 2.11 -28.88
C ARG A 78 -14.72 1.97 -27.68
N ALA A 79 -14.69 0.80 -27.04
CA ALA A 79 -13.79 0.50 -25.94
C ALA A 79 -12.31 0.75 -26.29
N LYS A 80 -11.90 0.47 -27.52
CA LYS A 80 -10.50 0.64 -28.00
C LYS A 80 -10.04 2.11 -28.01
N SER A 81 -10.96 3.06 -28.04
CA SER A 81 -10.63 4.48 -28.06
C SER A 81 -10.39 5.08 -26.66
N MET A 82 -10.63 4.32 -25.61
CA MET A 82 -10.45 4.75 -24.22
C MET A 82 -8.98 4.91 -23.84
N TRP A 83 -8.75 5.74 -22.86
CA TRP A 83 -7.47 5.74 -22.13
C TRP A 83 -7.48 4.64 -21.09
N MET A 84 -6.97 3.49 -21.51
CA MET A 84 -6.92 2.29 -20.68
C MET A 84 -5.54 1.65 -20.78
N GLY A 85 -4.99 1.23 -19.64
CA GLY A 85 -3.67 0.61 -19.58
C GLY A 85 -3.09 0.56 -18.19
N THR A 86 -1.81 0.21 -18.11
CA THR A 86 -1.06 0.28 -16.86
C THR A 86 -0.64 1.73 -16.55
N PHE A 87 -0.39 2.02 -15.27
CA PHE A 87 0.15 3.32 -14.85
C PHE A 87 1.32 3.75 -15.74
N HIS A 88 2.32 2.90 -15.90
CA HIS A 88 3.52 3.19 -16.70
C HIS A 88 3.20 3.50 -18.18
N ALA A 89 2.31 2.73 -18.79
CA ALA A 89 1.93 2.95 -20.20
C ALA A 89 1.20 4.28 -20.39
N LEU A 90 0.31 4.63 -19.46
CA LEU A 90 -0.45 5.89 -19.50
C LEU A 90 0.45 7.09 -19.20
N CYS A 91 1.34 6.98 -18.21
CA CYS A 91 2.36 8.01 -17.92
C CYS A 91 3.30 8.22 -19.11
N ALA A 92 3.83 7.15 -19.71
CA ALA A 92 4.66 7.25 -20.90
C ALA A 92 3.93 7.97 -22.04
N ARG A 93 2.64 7.67 -22.24
CA ARG A 93 1.81 8.34 -23.26
C ARG A 93 1.62 9.82 -22.96
N MET A 94 1.38 10.21 -21.69
CA MET A 94 1.27 11.61 -21.27
C MET A 94 2.57 12.37 -21.51
N LEU A 95 3.71 11.80 -21.11
CA LEU A 95 5.03 12.40 -21.29
C LEU A 95 5.42 12.55 -22.75
N ARG A 96 5.01 11.63 -23.62
CA ARG A 96 5.22 11.77 -25.07
C ARG A 96 4.41 12.91 -25.70
N ILE A 97 3.30 13.29 -25.06
CA ILE A 97 2.43 14.38 -25.56
C ILE A 97 2.87 15.74 -25.01
N HIS A 98 3.17 15.84 -23.73
CA HIS A 98 3.43 17.11 -23.04
C HIS A 98 4.77 17.16 -22.28
N GLY A 99 5.63 16.16 -22.37
CA GLY A 99 6.91 16.14 -21.64
C GLY A 99 7.87 17.26 -22.01
N ASP A 100 7.73 17.82 -23.21
CA ASP A 100 8.48 19.00 -23.66
C ASP A 100 8.27 20.22 -22.75
N ARG A 101 7.11 20.34 -22.12
CA ARG A 101 6.78 21.43 -21.18
C ARG A 101 7.64 21.43 -19.92
N ILE A 102 8.24 20.30 -19.60
CA ILE A 102 9.19 20.14 -18.47
C ILE A 102 10.60 19.83 -18.94
N GLY A 103 10.88 20.10 -20.22
CA GLY A 103 12.22 19.91 -20.80
C GLY A 103 12.58 18.46 -21.13
N LEU A 104 11.63 17.53 -21.15
CA LEU A 104 11.87 16.16 -21.61
C LEU A 104 11.81 16.09 -23.13
N ASN A 105 12.71 15.30 -23.71
CA ASN A 105 12.59 14.93 -25.12
C ASN A 105 11.42 13.94 -25.30
N PRO A 106 10.36 14.25 -26.06
CA PRO A 106 9.22 13.33 -26.25
C PRO A 106 9.57 11.99 -26.88
N ARG A 107 10.78 11.88 -27.47
CA ARG A 107 11.33 10.63 -28.06
C ARG A 107 12.31 9.92 -27.12
N PHE A 108 12.11 10.07 -25.80
CA PHE A 108 12.95 9.39 -24.82
C PHE A 108 12.94 7.88 -25.01
N ALA A 109 14.07 7.24 -24.76
CA ALA A 109 14.16 5.79 -24.64
C ALA A 109 13.66 5.34 -23.26
N ILE A 110 13.13 4.13 -23.16
CA ILE A 110 12.79 3.51 -21.88
C ILE A 110 13.80 2.42 -21.62
N PHE A 111 14.57 2.55 -20.53
CA PHE A 111 15.52 1.54 -20.10
C PHE A 111 14.79 0.43 -19.36
N ASP A 112 14.96 -0.80 -19.82
CA ASP A 112 14.50 -1.99 -19.14
C ASP A 112 15.43 -2.38 -17.97
N THR A 113 15.10 -3.45 -17.26
CA THR A 113 15.87 -3.91 -16.10
C THR A 113 17.32 -4.23 -16.46
N ASP A 114 17.56 -4.84 -17.61
CA ASP A 114 18.92 -5.20 -18.04
C ASP A 114 19.75 -3.96 -18.38
N ASP A 115 19.15 -2.96 -19.01
CA ASP A 115 19.78 -1.67 -19.29
C ASP A 115 20.13 -0.93 -18.00
N GLN A 116 19.20 -0.94 -17.02
CA GLN A 116 19.39 -0.32 -15.71
C GLN A 116 20.55 -1.00 -14.94
N VAL A 117 20.55 -2.34 -14.86
CA VAL A 117 21.62 -3.10 -14.20
C VAL A 117 22.97 -2.83 -14.85
N ARG A 118 23.03 -2.79 -16.18
CA ARG A 118 24.26 -2.46 -16.93
C ARG A 118 24.73 -1.06 -16.58
N LEU A 119 23.83 -0.08 -16.60
CA LEU A 119 24.15 1.31 -16.27
C LEU A 119 24.73 1.43 -14.86
N VAL A 120 24.11 0.78 -13.85
CA VAL A 120 24.61 0.81 -12.47
C VAL A 120 25.98 0.15 -12.36
N LYS A 121 26.22 -1.00 -13.02
CA LYS A 121 27.55 -1.63 -13.06
C LYS A 121 28.63 -0.72 -13.64
N ASP A 122 28.29 0.04 -14.68
CA ASP A 122 29.23 0.99 -15.28
C ASP A 122 29.51 2.17 -14.34
N ILE A 123 28.51 2.66 -13.63
CA ILE A 123 28.66 3.73 -12.62
C ILE A 123 29.50 3.26 -11.43
N LEU A 124 29.27 2.04 -10.92
CA LEU A 124 30.07 1.48 -9.84
C LEU A 124 31.56 1.41 -10.21
N LYS A 125 31.88 0.98 -11.44
CA LYS A 125 33.25 0.98 -11.96
C LYS A 125 33.80 2.39 -12.11
N GLU A 126 33.02 3.32 -12.67
CA GLU A 126 33.39 4.72 -12.85
C GLU A 126 33.74 5.40 -11.51
N LEU A 127 32.97 5.15 -10.48
CA LEU A 127 33.18 5.72 -9.14
C LEU A 127 34.15 4.90 -8.27
N ASN A 128 34.69 3.80 -8.80
CA ASN A 128 35.58 2.88 -8.09
C ASN A 128 34.96 2.36 -6.77
N ILE A 129 33.68 2.01 -6.83
CA ILE A 129 32.91 1.48 -5.70
C ILE A 129 32.90 -0.05 -5.78
N ASP A 130 33.11 -0.70 -4.63
CA ASP A 130 33.12 -2.15 -4.49
C ASP A 130 31.75 -2.75 -4.83
N THR A 131 31.73 -3.63 -5.83
CA THR A 131 30.50 -4.29 -6.32
C THR A 131 30.03 -5.43 -5.43
N GLU A 132 30.88 -6.00 -4.58
CA GLU A 132 30.47 -7.01 -3.58
C GLU A 132 29.69 -6.35 -2.45
N ARG A 133 30.18 -5.19 -1.99
CA ARG A 133 29.53 -4.40 -0.95
C ARG A 133 28.27 -3.69 -1.44
N PHE A 134 28.24 -3.28 -2.71
CA PHE A 134 27.11 -2.58 -3.35
C PHE A 134 26.66 -3.31 -4.63
N PRO A 135 25.97 -4.45 -4.51
CA PRO A 135 25.45 -5.18 -5.67
C PRO A 135 24.49 -4.31 -6.49
N ALA A 136 24.60 -4.38 -7.82
CA ALA A 136 23.83 -3.50 -8.72
C ALA A 136 22.32 -3.58 -8.49
N ASN A 137 21.77 -4.78 -8.22
CA ASN A 137 20.34 -4.95 -7.95
C ASN A 137 19.90 -4.26 -6.64
N ARG A 138 20.74 -4.33 -5.59
CA ARG A 138 20.46 -3.61 -4.33
C ARG A 138 20.53 -2.09 -4.53
N VAL A 139 21.47 -1.60 -5.34
CA VAL A 139 21.54 -0.18 -5.69
C VAL A 139 20.28 0.25 -6.43
N LEU A 140 19.84 -0.54 -7.41
CA LEU A 140 18.60 -0.27 -8.15
C LEU A 140 17.37 -0.29 -7.24
N GLY A 141 17.25 -1.26 -6.34
CA GLY A 141 16.17 -1.30 -5.37
C GLY A 141 16.07 -0.01 -4.55
N ARG A 142 17.20 0.45 -3.98
CA ARG A 142 17.23 1.71 -3.22
C ARG A 142 16.90 2.95 -4.06
N ILE A 143 17.31 2.98 -5.33
CA ILE A 143 16.94 4.07 -6.26
C ILE A 143 15.44 4.02 -6.58
N SER A 144 14.91 2.82 -6.85
CA SER A 144 13.49 2.60 -7.12
C SER A 144 12.62 3.03 -5.94
N ASP A 145 12.98 2.62 -4.70
CA ASP A 145 12.27 3.02 -3.48
C ASP A 145 12.23 4.55 -3.35
N ALA A 146 13.35 5.23 -3.58
CA ALA A 146 13.40 6.68 -3.53
C ALA A 146 12.52 7.34 -4.60
N LYS A 147 12.53 6.82 -5.84
CA LYS A 147 11.69 7.32 -6.94
C LYS A 147 10.21 7.10 -6.68
N ASN A 148 9.84 5.94 -6.15
CA ASN A 148 8.46 5.60 -5.80
C ASN A 148 7.90 6.49 -4.68
N GLN A 149 8.79 7.02 -3.81
CA GLN A 149 8.48 8.04 -2.81
C GLN A 149 8.62 9.47 -3.34
N LEU A 150 8.84 9.67 -4.65
CA LEU A 150 9.06 10.97 -5.29
C LEU A 150 10.25 11.77 -4.71
N LYS A 151 11.24 11.09 -4.12
CA LYS A 151 12.45 11.72 -3.61
C LYS A 151 13.43 11.93 -4.78
N SER A 152 13.82 13.19 -5.01
CA SER A 152 14.89 13.49 -5.97
C SER A 152 16.25 13.01 -5.44
N PRO A 153 17.29 12.87 -6.29
CA PRO A 153 18.64 12.57 -5.83
C PRO A 153 19.16 13.53 -4.75
N GLU A 154 18.77 14.80 -4.82
CA GLU A 154 19.13 15.83 -3.86
C GLU A 154 18.42 15.60 -2.51
N ALA A 155 17.10 15.39 -2.53
CA ALA A 155 16.31 15.10 -1.33
C ALA A 155 16.74 13.79 -0.66
N PHE A 156 17.09 12.77 -1.46
CA PHE A 156 17.65 11.52 -0.93
C PHE A 156 19.01 11.74 -0.26
N ALA A 157 19.87 12.60 -0.85
CA ALA A 157 21.18 12.92 -0.30
C ALA A 157 21.11 13.73 1.01
N GLU A 158 20.10 14.60 1.17
CA GLU A 158 19.86 15.35 2.41
C GLU A 158 19.52 14.44 3.59
N GLY A 159 18.80 13.34 3.33
CA GLY A 159 18.47 12.32 4.33
C GLY A 159 19.61 11.34 4.64
N ALA A 160 20.69 11.31 3.83
CA ALA A 160 21.76 10.33 3.94
C ALA A 160 22.77 10.69 5.06
N ASN A 161 22.56 10.17 6.25
CA ASN A 161 23.40 10.43 7.42
C ASN A 161 24.54 9.41 7.56
N LYS A 162 24.30 8.13 7.23
CA LYS A 162 25.28 7.05 7.37
C LYS A 162 26.24 6.99 6.16
N PRO A 163 27.48 6.50 6.33
CA PRO A 163 28.46 6.44 5.23
C PRO A 163 27.98 5.66 4.00
N HIS A 164 27.28 4.54 4.18
CA HIS A 164 26.75 3.75 3.07
C HIS A 164 25.59 4.44 2.35
N GLU A 165 24.73 5.19 3.07
CA GLU A 165 23.66 5.98 2.46
C GLU A 165 24.22 7.09 1.56
N LYS A 166 25.32 7.73 1.95
CA LYS A 166 26.02 8.71 1.10
C LYS A 166 26.53 8.09 -0.19
N VAL A 167 26.92 6.81 -0.14
CA VAL A 167 27.31 6.07 -1.35
C VAL A 167 26.09 5.87 -2.25
N TYR A 168 24.95 5.40 -1.71
CA TYR A 168 23.71 5.28 -2.48
C TYR A 168 23.27 6.62 -3.07
N ALA A 169 23.35 7.72 -2.30
CA ALA A 169 23.04 9.06 -2.79
C ALA A 169 23.90 9.48 -3.97
N SER A 170 25.22 9.22 -3.92
CA SER A 170 26.13 9.49 -5.03
C SER A 170 25.82 8.64 -6.26
N LEU A 171 25.48 7.36 -6.06
CA LEU A 171 25.08 6.44 -7.12
C LEU A 171 23.77 6.87 -7.77
N TYR A 172 22.76 7.24 -6.97
CA TYR A 172 21.48 7.73 -7.49
C TYR A 172 21.63 9.00 -8.31
N LYS A 173 22.37 9.97 -7.79
CA LYS A 173 22.68 11.20 -8.54
C LYS A 173 23.32 10.89 -9.88
N ARG A 174 24.36 10.06 -9.89
CA ARG A 174 25.10 9.70 -11.12
C ARG A 174 24.24 8.90 -12.09
N TYR A 175 23.40 8.01 -11.56
CA TYR A 175 22.44 7.23 -12.34
C TYR A 175 21.46 8.15 -13.09
N GLN A 176 20.88 9.13 -12.40
CA GLN A 176 19.95 10.07 -13.01
C GLN A 176 20.60 11.00 -14.04
N GLU A 177 21.85 11.43 -13.79
CA GLU A 177 22.64 12.19 -14.76
C GLU A 177 22.89 11.39 -16.05
N ARG A 178 23.22 10.11 -15.92
CA ARG A 178 23.48 9.22 -17.06
C ARG A 178 22.21 8.94 -17.87
N LEU A 179 21.06 8.72 -17.22
CA LEU A 179 19.76 8.58 -17.89
C LEU A 179 19.41 9.85 -18.67
N ARG A 180 19.55 11.02 -18.06
CA ARG A 180 19.30 12.31 -18.72
C ARG A 180 20.22 12.51 -19.94
N ALA A 181 21.51 12.21 -19.81
CA ALA A 181 22.47 12.32 -20.91
C ALA A 181 22.13 11.38 -22.08
N ALA A 182 21.55 10.23 -21.81
CA ALA A 182 21.07 9.28 -22.81
C ALA A 182 19.68 9.63 -23.37
N SER A 183 19.04 10.72 -22.92
CA SER A 183 17.63 11.01 -23.19
C SER A 183 16.75 9.79 -22.92
N ALA A 184 16.99 9.12 -21.80
CA ALA A 184 16.28 7.93 -21.38
C ALA A 184 15.57 8.14 -20.03
N LEU A 185 14.52 7.39 -19.81
CA LEU A 185 13.81 7.24 -18.54
C LEU A 185 13.77 5.75 -18.19
N ASP A 186 13.84 5.41 -16.92
CA ASP A 186 13.46 4.08 -16.47
C ASP A 186 11.94 4.00 -16.14
N PHE A 187 11.48 2.85 -15.68
CA PHE A 187 10.05 2.68 -15.38
C PHE A 187 9.58 3.61 -14.25
N ASP A 188 10.37 3.80 -13.19
CA ASP A 188 10.01 4.68 -12.07
C ASP A 188 10.01 6.15 -12.50
N ASP A 189 10.92 6.54 -13.39
CA ASP A 189 10.94 7.89 -13.97
C ASP A 189 9.65 8.21 -14.75
N LEU A 190 9.01 7.22 -15.38
CA LEU A 190 7.74 7.46 -16.09
C LEU A 190 6.66 8.01 -15.16
N LEU A 191 6.59 7.48 -13.93
CA LEU A 191 5.68 7.95 -12.89
C LEU A 191 6.13 9.29 -12.32
N GLY A 192 7.37 9.37 -11.84
CA GLY A 192 7.92 10.57 -11.22
C GLY A 192 7.86 11.80 -12.14
N GLU A 193 8.27 11.65 -13.41
CA GLU A 193 8.23 12.74 -14.39
C GLU A 193 6.80 13.11 -14.80
N SER A 194 5.84 12.16 -14.77
CA SER A 194 4.43 12.48 -14.99
C SER A 194 3.85 13.30 -13.83
N VAL A 195 4.20 12.98 -12.58
CA VAL A 195 3.83 13.80 -11.42
C VAL A 195 4.50 15.18 -11.52
N ARG A 196 5.78 15.24 -11.90
CA ARG A 196 6.50 16.49 -12.12
C ARG A 196 5.85 17.34 -13.20
N LEU A 197 5.45 16.74 -14.33
CA LEU A 197 4.72 17.41 -15.40
C LEU A 197 3.44 18.10 -14.89
N LEU A 198 2.65 17.38 -14.11
CA LEU A 198 1.41 17.90 -13.56
C LEU A 198 1.64 19.00 -12.50
N ARG A 199 2.74 18.94 -11.75
CA ARG A 199 3.12 19.95 -10.73
C ARG A 199 3.70 21.22 -11.36
N GLU A 200 4.60 21.08 -12.34
CA GLU A 200 5.37 22.20 -12.89
C GLU A 200 4.66 22.87 -14.07
N SER A 201 3.69 22.20 -14.72
CA SER A 201 2.93 22.74 -15.83
C SER A 201 1.43 22.85 -15.50
N PRO A 202 0.95 24.01 -14.99
CA PRO A 202 -0.47 24.23 -14.71
C PRO A 202 -1.38 23.96 -15.93
N GLU A 203 -0.91 24.30 -17.13
CA GLU A 203 -1.65 24.02 -18.37
C GLU A 203 -1.79 22.52 -18.64
N SER A 204 -0.77 21.71 -18.30
CA SER A 204 -0.85 20.25 -18.42
C SER A 204 -1.79 19.68 -17.39
N LEU A 205 -1.72 20.16 -16.14
CA LEU A 205 -2.65 19.75 -15.09
C LEU A 205 -4.10 20.09 -15.49
N GLU A 206 -4.36 21.31 -15.93
CA GLU A 206 -5.70 21.73 -16.39
C GLU A 206 -6.19 20.85 -17.55
N HIS A 207 -5.34 20.64 -18.56
CA HIS A 207 -5.69 19.82 -19.72
C HIS A 207 -6.08 18.38 -19.33
N TRP A 208 -5.27 17.73 -18.50
CA TRP A 208 -5.48 16.32 -18.17
C TRP A 208 -6.58 16.12 -17.13
N SER A 209 -6.69 17.00 -16.13
CA SER A 209 -7.76 16.95 -15.13
C SER A 209 -9.12 17.33 -15.72
N ASP A 210 -9.17 18.20 -16.74
CA ASP A 210 -10.41 18.48 -17.49
C ASP A 210 -10.80 17.32 -18.40
N ARG A 211 -9.80 16.70 -19.03
CA ARG A 211 -10.03 15.60 -19.96
C ARG A 211 -10.64 14.39 -19.28
N PHE A 212 -10.12 13.98 -18.13
CA PHE A 212 -10.56 12.77 -17.44
C PHE A 212 -11.65 13.09 -16.42
N GLU A 213 -12.89 13.01 -16.88
CA GLU A 213 -14.06 13.23 -16.02
C GLU A 213 -14.28 12.09 -15.03
N HIS A 214 -13.93 10.86 -15.42
CA HIS A 214 -14.00 9.67 -14.60
C HIS A 214 -12.67 8.92 -14.63
N ILE A 215 -12.16 8.59 -13.46
CA ILE A 215 -10.93 7.82 -13.27
C ILE A 215 -11.28 6.55 -12.52
N LEU A 216 -10.91 5.41 -13.07
CA LEU A 216 -11.16 4.10 -12.45
C LEU A 216 -9.83 3.37 -12.31
N ILE A 217 -9.54 2.87 -11.10
CA ILE A 217 -8.28 2.19 -10.77
C ILE A 217 -8.61 0.83 -10.18
N ASP A 218 -8.11 -0.23 -10.80
CA ASP A 218 -8.19 -1.59 -10.29
C ASP A 218 -6.97 -1.88 -9.41
N GLU A 219 -7.09 -2.82 -8.46
CA GLU A 219 -6.03 -3.25 -7.53
C GLU A 219 -5.39 -2.08 -6.75
N PHE A 220 -6.24 -1.21 -6.20
CA PHE A 220 -5.77 0.03 -5.55
C PHE A 220 -4.89 -0.21 -4.32
N GLN A 221 -4.95 -1.38 -3.70
CA GLN A 221 -4.09 -1.77 -2.59
C GLN A 221 -2.60 -1.80 -2.97
N ASP A 222 -2.27 -2.01 -4.26
CA ASP A 222 -0.89 -2.07 -4.75
C ASP A 222 -0.34 -0.69 -5.20
N VAL A 223 -1.12 0.39 -5.02
CA VAL A 223 -0.76 1.75 -5.46
C VAL A 223 0.30 2.36 -4.56
N ASN A 224 1.47 2.72 -5.12
CA ASN A 224 2.52 3.47 -4.42
C ASN A 224 2.24 4.98 -4.39
N GLU A 225 3.08 5.73 -3.64
CA GLU A 225 2.91 7.18 -3.45
C GLU A 225 2.91 7.96 -4.79
N ALA A 226 3.81 7.64 -5.71
CA ALA A 226 3.88 8.33 -7.01
C ALA A 226 2.60 8.11 -7.84
N GLN A 227 2.09 6.88 -7.86
CA GLN A 227 0.84 6.52 -8.54
C GLN A 227 -0.36 7.19 -7.88
N PHE A 228 -0.40 7.21 -6.55
CA PHE A 228 -1.45 7.88 -5.80
C PHE A 228 -1.50 9.38 -6.10
N GLN A 229 -0.37 10.07 -6.03
CA GLN A 229 -0.32 11.50 -6.31
C GLN A 229 -0.67 11.82 -7.76
N TRP A 230 -0.22 11.00 -8.72
CA TRP A 230 -0.62 11.15 -10.12
C TRP A 230 -2.13 11.06 -10.30
N ALA A 231 -2.76 10.03 -9.71
CA ALA A 231 -4.21 9.84 -9.78
C ALA A 231 -4.98 10.97 -9.08
N GLN A 232 -4.52 11.41 -7.90
CA GLN A 232 -5.12 12.51 -7.14
C GLN A 232 -5.11 13.82 -7.92
N MET A 233 -3.99 14.16 -8.57
CA MET A 233 -3.87 15.37 -9.38
C MET A 233 -4.80 15.33 -10.60
N LEU A 234 -4.92 14.21 -11.28
CA LEU A 234 -5.85 14.05 -12.39
C LEU A 234 -7.32 14.13 -11.95
N ALA A 235 -7.64 13.62 -10.76
CA ALA A 235 -8.99 13.67 -10.20
C ALA A 235 -9.36 15.06 -9.65
N SER A 236 -8.43 15.99 -9.53
CA SER A 236 -8.58 17.24 -8.78
C SER A 236 -9.77 18.11 -9.24
N LYS A 237 -10.10 18.10 -10.53
CA LYS A 237 -11.18 18.93 -11.10
C LYS A 237 -12.57 18.30 -10.90
N HIS A 238 -12.74 17.07 -11.33
CA HIS A 238 -14.06 16.41 -11.36
C HIS A 238 -14.35 15.59 -10.12
N ARG A 239 -13.31 15.11 -9.42
CA ARG A 239 -13.38 14.26 -8.21
C ARG A 239 -14.13 12.94 -8.40
N ASN A 240 -14.42 12.53 -9.63
CA ASN A 240 -15.06 11.25 -9.93
C ASN A 240 -13.98 10.17 -10.07
N ILE A 241 -13.43 9.73 -8.95
CA ILE A 241 -12.46 8.65 -8.89
C ILE A 241 -13.13 7.41 -8.27
N CYS A 242 -13.04 6.29 -8.95
CA CYS A 242 -13.48 4.99 -8.47
C CYS A 242 -12.25 4.10 -8.30
N VAL A 243 -11.99 3.66 -7.10
CA VAL A 243 -10.89 2.74 -6.80
C VAL A 243 -11.46 1.42 -6.32
N VAL A 244 -10.88 0.33 -6.79
CA VAL A 244 -11.26 -1.02 -6.42
C VAL A 244 -10.04 -1.68 -5.81
N GLY A 245 -10.17 -2.16 -4.59
CA GLY A 245 -9.11 -2.81 -3.83
C GLY A 245 -9.56 -4.14 -3.25
N ASP A 246 -8.58 -4.98 -2.97
CA ASP A 246 -8.73 -6.20 -2.21
C ASP A 246 -8.28 -5.92 -0.79
N ASP A 247 -9.11 -6.28 0.17
CA ASP A 247 -8.74 -6.27 1.58
C ASP A 247 -8.17 -7.62 2.05
N ASP A 248 -8.13 -8.61 1.15
CA ASP A 248 -7.56 -9.92 1.43
C ASP A 248 -6.03 -9.82 1.58
N GLN A 249 -5.60 -9.74 2.82
CA GLN A 249 -4.20 -9.73 3.22
C GLN A 249 -3.75 -11.16 3.44
N CYS A 250 -2.74 -11.60 2.69
CA CYS A 250 -2.44 -13.01 2.63
C CYS A 250 -1.06 -13.35 3.21
N LEU A 251 -1.06 -14.37 4.08
CA LEU A 251 0.12 -15.05 4.63
C LEU A 251 0.39 -16.32 3.84
N VAL A 252 1.63 -16.75 3.77
CA VAL A 252 1.99 -17.97 3.03
C VAL A 252 1.66 -19.23 3.84
N ALA A 253 1.49 -20.36 3.15
CA ALA A 253 1.41 -21.66 3.80
C ALA A 253 2.65 -21.92 4.64
N GLY A 254 2.48 -22.55 5.81
CA GLY A 254 3.55 -22.81 6.79
C GLY A 254 3.73 -21.69 7.81
N SER A 255 3.12 -20.51 7.64
CA SER A 255 3.07 -19.50 8.71
C SER A 255 2.39 -20.06 9.94
N THR A 256 2.97 -19.83 11.13
CA THR A 256 2.46 -20.46 12.35
C THR A 256 1.54 -19.54 13.14
N VAL A 257 0.42 -20.08 13.59
CA VAL A 257 -0.61 -19.38 14.35
C VAL A 257 -0.79 -20.05 15.72
N GLN A 258 -0.79 -19.25 16.78
CA GLN A 258 -0.99 -19.75 18.14
C GLN A 258 -2.48 -20.00 18.40
N THR A 259 -2.81 -21.22 18.85
CA THR A 259 -4.15 -21.61 19.28
C THR A 259 -4.15 -22.05 20.75
N PRO A 260 -5.32 -22.18 21.41
CA PRO A 260 -5.38 -22.75 22.77
C PRO A 260 -4.82 -24.17 22.90
N ASN A 261 -4.66 -24.90 21.81
CA ASN A 261 -4.15 -26.26 21.77
C ASN A 261 -2.68 -26.35 21.28
N GLY A 262 -1.97 -25.21 21.19
CA GLY A 262 -0.62 -25.12 20.69
C GLY A 262 -0.53 -24.44 19.33
N ILE A 263 0.66 -24.40 18.77
CA ILE A 263 0.96 -23.78 17.48
C ILE A 263 0.45 -24.67 16.34
N LYS A 264 -0.26 -24.08 15.38
CA LYS A 264 -0.72 -24.74 14.15
C LYS A 264 -0.26 -23.97 12.91
N PRO A 265 0.10 -24.65 11.81
CA PRO A 265 0.22 -24.02 10.50
C PRO A 265 -1.10 -23.37 10.10
N ILE A 266 -1.02 -22.20 9.41
CA ILE A 266 -2.21 -21.43 9.01
C ILE A 266 -3.17 -22.22 8.11
N GLU A 267 -2.64 -23.12 7.28
CA GLU A 267 -3.42 -24.02 6.41
C GLU A 267 -4.24 -25.06 7.16
N GLU A 268 -3.95 -25.30 8.44
CA GLU A 268 -4.71 -26.24 9.31
C GLU A 268 -5.76 -25.52 10.17
N ILE A 269 -5.83 -24.19 10.11
CA ILE A 269 -6.82 -23.41 10.84
C ILE A 269 -8.18 -23.53 10.16
N VAL A 270 -9.21 -23.75 10.95
CA VAL A 270 -10.60 -23.86 10.47
C VAL A 270 -11.53 -22.88 11.19
N VAL A 271 -12.69 -22.62 10.58
CA VAL A 271 -13.72 -21.78 11.21
C VAL A 271 -14.14 -22.37 12.55
N GLY A 272 -14.18 -21.56 13.59
CA GLY A 272 -14.45 -21.97 14.98
C GLY A 272 -13.20 -22.25 15.81
N ASP A 273 -12.01 -22.35 15.19
CA ASP A 273 -10.77 -22.33 15.95
C ASP A 273 -10.60 -20.98 16.64
N GLN A 274 -9.83 -20.97 17.72
CA GLN A 274 -9.43 -19.73 18.39
C GLN A 274 -7.96 -19.45 18.10
N VAL A 275 -7.63 -18.21 17.74
CA VAL A 275 -6.27 -17.78 17.44
C VAL A 275 -5.87 -16.61 18.33
N LEU A 276 -4.61 -16.55 18.71
CA LEU A 276 -4.07 -15.48 19.54
C LEU A 276 -3.97 -14.18 18.73
N GLY A 277 -4.43 -13.09 19.32
CA GLY A 277 -4.38 -11.77 18.72
C GLY A 277 -4.33 -10.67 19.77
N GLY A 278 -4.14 -9.43 19.35
CA GLY A 278 -4.16 -8.28 20.25
C GLY A 278 -5.58 -7.94 20.69
N ILE A 279 -5.79 -7.75 21.99
CA ILE A 279 -7.05 -7.26 22.58
C ILE A 279 -6.96 -5.80 23.01
N GLY A 280 -5.92 -5.10 22.65
CA GLY A 280 -5.65 -3.71 23.04
C GLY A 280 -4.84 -3.58 24.34
N ARG A 281 -4.36 -2.37 24.63
CA ARG A 281 -3.55 -2.01 25.80
C ARG A 281 -2.27 -2.84 26.01
N GLY A 282 -1.73 -3.43 24.94
CA GLY A 282 -0.57 -4.31 25.04
C GLY A 282 -0.89 -5.70 25.61
N GLU A 283 -2.14 -6.10 25.60
CA GLU A 283 -2.62 -7.42 26.01
C GLU A 283 -2.96 -8.26 24.77
N VAL A 284 -2.84 -9.58 24.92
CA VAL A 284 -3.23 -10.54 23.88
C VAL A 284 -4.34 -11.46 24.42
N GLY A 285 -5.13 -11.99 23.51
CA GLY A 285 -6.20 -12.90 23.84
C GLY A 285 -6.59 -13.77 22.65
N PHE A 286 -7.41 -14.78 22.89
CA PHE A 286 -7.88 -15.67 21.84
C PHE A 286 -9.17 -15.14 21.21
N HIS A 287 -9.17 -15.10 19.87
CA HIS A 287 -10.28 -14.69 19.04
C HIS A 287 -10.78 -15.86 18.19
N GLU A 288 -12.09 -15.98 18.04
CA GLU A 288 -12.68 -17.01 17.20
C GLU A 288 -12.52 -16.70 15.72
N VAL A 289 -12.04 -17.66 14.94
CA VAL A 289 -11.95 -17.58 13.48
C VAL A 289 -13.34 -17.70 12.88
N LYS A 290 -13.82 -16.66 12.22
CA LYS A 290 -15.14 -16.58 11.57
C LYS A 290 -15.11 -17.03 10.13
N ALA A 291 -14.00 -16.78 9.43
CA ALA A 291 -13.78 -17.27 8.07
C ALA A 291 -12.30 -17.58 7.85
N VAL A 292 -12.04 -18.57 7.00
CA VAL A 292 -10.70 -18.88 6.48
C VAL A 292 -10.79 -18.72 4.97
N LYS A 293 -9.92 -17.89 4.41
CA LYS A 293 -9.81 -17.69 2.99
C LYS A 293 -8.47 -18.24 2.52
N SER A 294 -8.44 -18.87 1.35
CA SER A 294 -7.20 -19.27 0.71
C SER A 294 -7.32 -19.09 -0.79
N LYS A 295 -6.21 -18.69 -1.42
CA LYS A 295 -6.16 -18.54 -2.88
C LYS A 295 -4.79 -18.94 -3.43
N PRO A 296 -4.73 -19.46 -4.69
CA PRO A 296 -3.46 -19.62 -5.39
C PRO A 296 -2.81 -18.25 -5.60
N TYR A 297 -1.53 -18.16 -5.30
CA TYR A 297 -0.72 -16.96 -5.47
C TYR A 297 0.57 -17.34 -6.19
N ASN A 298 0.91 -16.55 -7.21
CA ASN A 298 2.18 -16.65 -7.91
C ASN A 298 2.74 -15.23 -8.04
N GLY A 299 3.68 -14.90 -7.17
CA GLY A 299 4.24 -13.56 -7.10
C GLY A 299 5.25 -13.40 -5.97
N PRO A 300 5.73 -12.17 -5.74
CA PRO A 300 6.67 -11.89 -4.68
C PRO A 300 6.01 -12.05 -3.30
N VAL A 301 6.73 -12.62 -2.36
CA VAL A 301 6.43 -12.57 -0.93
C VAL A 301 7.63 -11.98 -0.19
N LEU A 302 7.36 -11.29 0.91
CA LEU A 302 8.39 -10.73 1.77
C LEU A 302 8.57 -11.64 2.98
N SER A 303 9.82 -12.00 3.24
CA SER A 303 10.27 -12.61 4.49
C SER A 303 10.85 -11.49 5.35
N ILE A 304 10.17 -11.15 6.43
CA ILE A 304 10.55 -10.05 7.32
C ILE A 304 11.01 -10.66 8.63
N GLY A 305 12.29 -10.47 8.92
CA GLY A 305 12.92 -10.92 10.16
C GLY A 305 13.01 -9.77 11.16
N ALA A 306 12.56 -10.02 12.38
CA ALA A 306 12.61 -9.05 13.46
C ALA A 306 13.01 -9.71 14.79
N ASP A 307 13.74 -9.01 15.61
CA ASP A 307 14.21 -9.49 16.91
C ASP A 307 14.01 -8.45 18.01
N PRO A 308 13.50 -8.86 19.23
CA PRO A 308 13.34 -7.94 20.36
C PRO A 308 14.67 -7.38 20.90
N ALA A 309 15.78 -8.08 20.71
CA ALA A 309 17.11 -7.61 21.11
C ALA A 309 17.76 -6.74 20.04
N GLY A 310 17.19 -6.69 18.82
CA GLY A 310 17.73 -5.94 17.69
C GLY A 310 18.99 -6.60 17.10
N GLU A 311 19.06 -7.92 17.11
CA GLU A 311 20.17 -8.67 16.54
C GLU A 311 20.11 -8.70 15.01
N ASP A 312 21.27 -8.74 14.35
CA ASP A 312 21.37 -8.75 12.87
C ASP A 312 20.89 -10.08 12.25
N ASP A 313 20.85 -11.16 13.02
CA ASP A 313 20.33 -12.48 12.62
C ASP A 313 19.11 -12.80 13.48
N PRO A 314 17.92 -12.39 13.05
CA PRO A 314 16.72 -12.47 13.87
C PRO A 314 16.21 -13.90 14.03
N ASP A 315 15.74 -14.24 15.23
CA ASP A 315 15.15 -15.55 15.53
C ASP A 315 13.71 -15.69 14.96
N TYR A 316 13.06 -14.59 14.59
CA TYR A 316 11.65 -14.57 14.21
C TYR A 316 11.45 -14.00 12.82
N TYR A 317 10.75 -14.77 11.99
CA TYR A 317 10.43 -14.40 10.62
C TYR A 317 8.94 -14.57 10.38
N PHE A 318 8.29 -13.59 9.71
CA PHE A 318 7.00 -13.83 9.12
C PHE A 318 7.06 -13.60 7.60
N ARG A 319 6.22 -14.35 6.86
CA ARG A 319 6.20 -14.34 5.40
C ARG A 319 4.83 -13.93 4.91
N ALA A 320 4.79 -12.84 4.18
CA ALA A 320 3.53 -12.24 3.73
C ALA A 320 3.63 -11.70 2.32
N THR A 321 2.49 -11.57 1.65
CA THR A 321 2.41 -10.80 0.41
C THR A 321 2.75 -9.32 0.70
N PRO A 322 3.31 -8.56 -0.27
CA PRO A 322 3.73 -7.17 -0.03
C PRO A 322 2.62 -6.23 0.45
N ASN A 323 1.38 -6.56 0.16
CA ASN A 323 0.19 -5.81 0.58
C ASN A 323 -0.42 -6.26 1.92
N HIS A 324 0.14 -7.30 2.56
CA HIS A 324 -0.29 -7.70 3.89
C HIS A 324 -0.09 -6.55 4.89
N VAL A 325 -1.13 -6.16 5.61
CA VAL A 325 -1.05 -5.04 6.55
C VAL A 325 -0.51 -5.51 7.89
N CYS A 326 0.58 -4.90 8.29
CA CYS A 326 1.25 -5.14 9.55
C CYS A 326 1.19 -3.89 10.40
N PHE A 327 1.32 -4.05 11.72
CA PHE A 327 1.60 -2.92 12.60
C PHE A 327 3.10 -2.67 12.63
N ALA A 328 3.52 -1.45 12.38
CA ALA A 328 4.91 -1.05 12.54
C ALA A 328 5.02 0.35 13.13
N GLN A 329 6.02 0.55 13.99
CA GLN A 329 6.32 1.85 14.56
C GLN A 329 6.94 2.75 13.49
N VAL A 330 6.35 3.92 13.31
CA VAL A 330 6.90 4.95 12.43
C VAL A 330 7.69 5.94 13.26
N ASP A 331 8.89 6.29 12.79
CA ASP A 331 9.75 7.27 13.46
C ASP A 331 9.07 8.63 13.60
N ASP A 332 8.96 9.12 14.85
CA ASP A 332 8.28 10.37 15.20
C ASP A 332 9.07 11.63 14.82
N GLU A 333 10.31 11.50 14.32
CA GLU A 333 11.16 12.66 13.95
C GLU A 333 10.80 13.27 12.59
N LYS A 334 9.94 12.65 11.78
CA LYS A 334 9.43 13.30 10.57
C LYS A 334 8.39 14.34 10.94
N PRO A 335 8.54 15.60 10.48
CA PRO A 335 7.56 16.65 10.77
C PRO A 335 6.18 16.18 10.28
N GLN A 336 5.28 15.97 11.24
CA GLN A 336 3.87 15.70 10.92
C GLN A 336 3.35 16.96 10.21
N ASP A 337 2.88 16.78 9.00
CA ASP A 337 2.14 17.82 8.28
C ASP A 337 0.97 18.25 9.17
N ASP A 338 0.85 19.55 9.44
CA ASP A 338 -0.23 20.12 10.26
C ASP A 338 -1.63 19.86 9.69
N SER A 339 -1.71 19.28 8.50
CA SER A 339 -2.95 18.90 7.80
C SER A 339 -3.48 17.51 8.16
N VAL A 340 -2.76 16.72 8.98
CA VAL A 340 -3.12 15.34 9.30
C VAL A 340 -3.84 15.29 10.64
N VAL A 341 -5.01 14.62 10.65
CA VAL A 341 -5.75 14.25 11.85
C VAL A 341 -5.53 12.76 12.10
N LEU A 342 -5.06 12.44 13.30
CA LEU A 342 -4.79 11.08 13.71
C LEU A 342 -6.02 10.50 14.41
N LEU A 343 -6.54 9.39 13.90
CA LEU A 343 -7.61 8.61 14.51
C LEU A 343 -6.99 7.39 15.18
N ALA A 344 -6.86 7.44 16.50
CA ALA A 344 -6.38 6.32 17.29
C ALA A 344 -7.54 5.44 17.74
N PHE A 345 -7.38 4.14 17.58
CA PHE A 345 -8.28 3.13 18.11
C PHE A 345 -7.74 2.66 19.44
N ASP A 346 -8.38 3.06 20.54
CA ASP A 346 -8.11 2.47 21.85
C ASP A 346 -9.09 1.32 22.02
N ASN A 347 -8.65 0.10 21.76
CA ASN A 347 -9.45 -1.09 22.05
C ASN A 347 -9.43 -1.35 23.54
N ASP A 348 -10.48 -0.93 24.23
CA ASP A 348 -10.75 -1.31 25.63
C ASP A 348 -11.68 -2.53 25.62
N CYS A 349 -11.10 -3.72 25.37
CA CYS A 349 -11.83 -4.97 25.47
C CYS A 349 -12.17 -5.28 26.92
N GLY A 350 -13.35 -4.89 27.34
CA GLY A 350 -13.93 -5.53 28.47
C GLY A 350 -14.56 -4.68 29.55
N THR A 351 -15.43 -3.74 29.25
CA THR A 351 -16.59 -3.28 30.06
C THR A 351 -17.12 -1.91 29.68
N ARG A 352 -16.43 -1.15 28.86
CA ARG A 352 -16.88 0.16 28.37
C ARG A 352 -16.47 0.27 26.90
N GLY A 353 -17.37 0.06 26.01
CA GLY A 353 -17.28 0.14 24.55
C GLY A 353 -16.02 0.79 23.96
N ASP A 354 -15.65 0.34 22.79
CA ASP A 354 -14.47 0.83 22.04
C ASP A 354 -14.35 2.35 22.13
N GLN A 355 -13.23 2.83 22.69
CA GLN A 355 -12.93 4.26 22.72
C GLN A 355 -12.03 4.61 21.54
N HIS A 356 -12.45 5.60 20.77
CA HIS A 356 -11.67 6.14 19.66
C HIS A 356 -11.15 7.51 20.05
N SER A 357 -9.84 7.63 20.17
CA SER A 357 -9.19 8.89 20.45
C SER A 357 -8.84 9.60 19.14
N ILE A 358 -9.33 10.82 18.97
CA ILE A 358 -9.12 11.63 17.79
C ILE A 358 -8.16 12.76 18.18
N TYR A 359 -7.01 12.79 17.54
CA TYR A 359 -6.00 13.77 17.83
C TYR A 359 -5.73 14.66 16.62
N SER A 360 -5.71 15.97 16.86
CA SER A 360 -5.00 16.91 16.01
C SER A 360 -3.85 17.52 16.82
N LYS A 361 -2.91 18.19 16.17
CA LYS A 361 -1.81 18.90 16.85
C LYS A 361 -2.29 19.94 17.86
N ARG A 362 -3.58 20.31 17.88
CA ARG A 362 -4.17 21.37 18.70
C ARG A 362 -5.28 20.92 19.62
N GLU A 363 -6.02 19.86 19.26
CA GLU A 363 -7.21 19.44 19.99
C GLU A 363 -7.31 17.92 19.99
N GLY A 364 -7.85 17.33 21.06
CA GLY A 364 -8.17 15.92 21.18
C GLY A 364 -9.61 15.71 21.63
N GLU A 365 -10.32 14.79 21.03
CA GLU A 365 -11.66 14.34 21.44
C GLU A 365 -11.65 12.81 21.58
N ILE A 366 -12.50 12.27 22.46
CA ILE A 366 -12.71 10.83 22.64
C ILE A 366 -14.15 10.52 22.24
N GLU A 367 -14.33 9.54 21.38
CA GLU A 367 -15.64 9.09 20.91
C GLU A 367 -15.71 7.56 20.94
N THR A 368 -16.84 7.02 21.31
CA THR A 368 -17.08 5.57 21.43
C THR A 368 -17.68 4.93 20.18
N ASN A 369 -18.22 5.74 19.28
CA ASN A 369 -18.79 5.28 18.01
C ASN A 369 -17.82 5.60 16.87
N ILE A 370 -17.40 4.56 16.11
CA ILE A 370 -16.41 4.69 15.06
C ILE A 370 -16.84 5.63 13.93
N ASP A 371 -18.10 5.57 13.49
CA ASP A 371 -18.58 6.42 12.39
C ASP A 371 -18.57 7.90 12.80
N ARG A 372 -18.91 8.16 14.05
CA ARG A 372 -18.89 9.52 14.62
C ARG A 372 -17.46 10.00 14.87
N ALA A 373 -16.56 9.12 15.29
CA ALA A 373 -15.15 9.42 15.42
C ALA A 373 -14.53 9.80 14.07
N GLU A 374 -14.87 9.08 13.00
CA GLU A 374 -14.45 9.41 11.63
C GLU A 374 -15.02 10.75 11.15
N GLU A 375 -16.28 11.04 11.44
CA GLU A 375 -16.91 12.32 11.11
C GLU A 375 -16.22 13.49 11.83
N ILE A 376 -15.89 13.32 13.12
CA ILE A 376 -15.15 14.31 13.91
C ILE A 376 -13.74 14.52 13.33
N ALA A 377 -13.04 13.43 13.05
CA ALA A 377 -11.71 13.48 12.46
C ALA A 377 -11.70 14.18 11.09
N LEU A 378 -12.67 13.89 10.22
CA LEU A 378 -12.85 14.59 8.93
C LEU A 378 -13.14 16.08 9.12
N ARG A 379 -13.98 16.43 10.11
CA ARG A 379 -14.26 17.83 10.44
C ARG A 379 -13.02 18.56 10.92
N MET A 380 -12.22 17.95 11.80
CA MET A 380 -10.96 18.50 12.27
C MET A 380 -9.95 18.67 11.13
N ALA A 381 -9.78 17.65 10.29
CA ALA A 381 -8.89 17.72 9.13
C ALA A 381 -9.25 18.90 8.22
N ARG A 382 -10.55 19.07 7.93
CA ARG A 382 -11.03 20.22 7.14
C ARG A 382 -10.79 21.57 7.79
N SER A 383 -10.93 21.66 9.13
CA SER A 383 -10.68 22.90 9.87
C SER A 383 -9.21 23.30 9.88
N LEU A 384 -8.31 22.33 9.71
CA LEU A 384 -6.85 22.51 9.62
C LEU A 384 -6.35 22.72 8.18
N GLY A 385 -7.26 22.75 7.19
CA GLY A 385 -6.93 22.90 5.77
C GLY A 385 -6.50 21.61 5.07
N GLY A 386 -6.59 20.47 5.76
CA GLY A 386 -6.26 19.14 5.25
C GLY A 386 -7.49 18.30 4.93
N SER A 387 -7.26 17.18 4.25
CA SER A 387 -8.30 16.19 3.93
C SER A 387 -7.92 14.76 4.33
N GLN A 388 -6.78 14.57 4.99
CA GLN A 388 -6.25 13.25 5.33
C GLN A 388 -6.54 12.91 6.79
N ILE A 389 -6.97 11.66 7.01
CA ILE A 389 -7.05 11.02 8.32
C ILE A 389 -6.07 9.85 8.28
N GLU A 390 -5.09 9.87 9.16
CA GLU A 390 -4.27 8.69 9.42
C GLU A 390 -4.86 7.88 10.56
N ARG A 391 -5.01 6.58 10.35
CA ARG A 391 -5.49 5.63 11.36
C ARG A 391 -4.29 4.96 11.98
N PHE A 392 -4.24 4.89 13.29
CA PHE A 392 -3.20 4.16 14.01
C PHE A 392 -3.76 3.53 15.29
N ALA A 393 -3.16 2.46 15.72
CA ALA A 393 -3.46 1.84 17.00
C ALA A 393 -2.56 2.46 18.08
N ARG A 394 -3.15 2.82 19.22
CA ARG A 394 -2.42 3.28 20.39
C ARG A 394 -2.52 2.24 21.49
N PHE A 395 -1.38 1.77 21.94
CA PHE A 395 -1.29 0.90 23.11
C PHE A 395 -1.00 1.77 24.34
N GLY A 396 -1.88 1.73 25.35
CA GLY A 396 -1.84 2.65 26.48
C GLY A 396 -0.58 2.52 27.35
N PRO A 397 -0.21 3.58 28.09
CA PRO A 397 0.97 3.60 28.95
C PRO A 397 0.90 2.54 30.06
N GLY A 398 1.98 1.83 30.30
CA GLY A 398 2.23 1.05 31.51
C GLY A 398 1.93 -0.44 31.43
N LYS A 399 1.63 -1.02 30.26
CA LYS A 399 1.49 -2.47 30.10
C LYS A 399 2.23 -2.96 28.86
N GLY A 400 3.52 -3.17 29.00
CA GLY A 400 4.32 -3.97 28.06
C GLY A 400 4.67 -3.31 26.73
N PHE A 401 3.97 -2.33 26.26
CA PHE A 401 4.33 -1.60 25.05
C PHE A 401 4.98 -0.27 25.39
N VAL A 402 6.05 0.07 24.65
CA VAL A 402 6.88 1.26 24.90
C VAL A 402 6.01 2.51 25.06
N ASP A 403 6.22 3.25 26.15
CA ASP A 403 5.56 4.53 26.40
C ASP A 403 5.66 5.42 25.15
N ASN A 404 4.51 5.84 24.62
CA ASN A 404 4.35 6.71 23.45
C ASN A 404 4.71 6.13 22.08
N ALA A 405 4.83 4.81 21.88
CA ALA A 405 5.07 4.24 20.58
C ALA A 405 3.84 4.38 19.66
N ASN A 406 3.98 5.09 18.56
CA ASN A 406 2.95 5.21 17.54
C ASN A 406 3.13 4.08 16.53
N TYR A 407 2.17 3.17 16.48
CA TYR A 407 2.13 2.11 15.47
C TYR A 407 1.10 2.46 14.41
N ARG A 408 1.48 2.28 13.16
CA ARG A 408 0.61 2.49 12.01
C ARG A 408 0.35 1.17 11.31
N PHE A 409 -0.81 1.06 10.67
CA PHE A 409 -1.07 0.00 9.72
C PHE A 409 -0.30 0.29 8.44
N LEU A 410 0.70 -0.54 8.14
CA LEU A 410 1.52 -0.44 6.93
C LEU A 410 1.44 -1.73 6.14
N PRO A 411 1.36 -1.66 4.79
CA PRO A 411 1.61 -2.82 3.96
C PRO A 411 3.01 -3.39 4.24
N ALA A 412 3.17 -4.71 4.25
CA ALA A 412 4.46 -5.37 4.46
C ALA A 412 5.55 -4.83 3.52
N GLY A 413 5.18 -4.50 2.27
CA GLY A 413 6.08 -3.86 1.32
C GLY A 413 6.54 -2.44 1.68
N ARG A 414 6.03 -1.86 2.76
CA ARG A 414 6.47 -0.55 3.29
C ARG A 414 7.20 -0.65 4.63
N ILE A 415 7.42 -1.86 5.13
CA ILE A 415 8.25 -2.07 6.31
C ILE A 415 9.71 -1.84 5.90
N GLU A 416 10.41 -1.03 6.67
CA GLU A 416 11.81 -0.69 6.47
C GLU A 416 12.67 -1.28 7.61
N TYR A 417 13.96 -1.40 7.37
CA TYR A 417 14.93 -1.77 8.41
C TYR A 417 14.87 -0.78 9.58
N ASP A 418 15.14 -1.28 10.77
CA ASP A 418 15.07 -0.55 12.05
C ASP A 418 13.66 -0.12 12.49
N MET A 419 12.60 -0.42 11.72
CA MET A 419 11.23 -0.28 12.22
C MET A 419 10.95 -1.33 13.29
N ALA A 420 10.16 -0.96 14.30
CA ALA A 420 9.71 -1.92 15.30
C ALA A 420 8.33 -2.47 14.91
N VAL A 421 8.19 -3.79 14.98
CA VAL A 421 6.92 -4.51 14.88
C VAL A 421 6.54 -5.07 16.25
N PRO A 422 5.25 -5.19 16.57
CA PRO A 422 4.83 -5.73 17.87
C PRO A 422 5.05 -7.24 17.92
N PHE A 423 5.76 -7.70 18.92
CA PHE A 423 6.11 -9.09 19.14
C PHE A 423 5.60 -9.58 20.51
N ILE A 424 5.03 -10.78 20.53
CA ILE A 424 4.54 -11.40 21.76
C ILE A 424 5.70 -12.15 22.45
N ALA A 425 6.21 -11.59 23.52
CA ALA A 425 7.28 -12.22 24.28
C ALA A 425 6.84 -13.59 24.84
N GLY A 426 7.66 -14.62 24.62
CA GLY A 426 7.33 -15.99 25.03
C GLY A 426 6.35 -16.72 24.13
N PHE A 427 6.18 -16.28 22.87
CA PHE A 427 5.27 -16.90 21.91
C PHE A 427 5.43 -18.42 21.77
N GLN A 428 6.66 -18.93 21.81
CA GLN A 428 6.94 -20.37 21.69
C GLN A 428 6.64 -21.15 22.98
N ASP A 429 6.76 -20.50 24.14
CA ASP A 429 6.55 -21.09 25.47
C ASP A 429 5.26 -20.61 26.14
N PHE A 430 4.27 -20.23 25.34
CA PHE A 430 3.01 -19.66 25.81
C PHE A 430 2.28 -20.65 26.75
N ASP A 431 2.25 -20.36 28.06
CA ASP A 431 1.53 -21.18 29.04
C ASP A 431 0.03 -20.85 29.06
N LEU A 432 -0.73 -21.68 28.38
CA LEU A 432 -2.20 -21.61 28.32
C LEU A 432 -2.91 -21.76 29.67
N HIS A 433 -2.18 -22.22 30.72
CA HIS A 433 -2.75 -22.52 32.03
C HIS A 433 -2.51 -21.41 33.05
N ASP A 434 -1.77 -20.36 32.70
CA ASP A 434 -1.65 -19.17 33.55
C ASP A 434 -2.65 -18.08 33.14
N PRO A 435 -3.88 -18.05 33.71
CA PRO A 435 -4.87 -17.02 33.41
C PRO A 435 -4.47 -15.62 33.92
N SER A 436 -3.37 -15.51 34.66
CA SER A 436 -2.80 -14.26 35.16
C SER A 436 -1.59 -13.77 34.31
N GLY A 437 -1.13 -14.60 33.39
CA GLY A 437 0.01 -14.31 32.52
C GLY A 437 -0.33 -13.22 31.52
N THR A 438 0.01 -12.00 31.85
CA THR A 438 0.11 -10.93 30.85
C THR A 438 1.36 -11.20 30.04
N HIS A 439 1.20 -11.75 28.84
CA HIS A 439 2.32 -11.85 27.91
C HIS A 439 2.59 -10.45 27.35
N PRO A 440 3.74 -9.85 27.71
CA PRO A 440 4.00 -8.49 27.26
C PRO A 440 4.22 -8.48 25.75
N ILE A 441 3.56 -7.54 25.07
CA ILE A 441 3.91 -7.18 23.71
C ILE A 441 5.15 -6.28 23.83
N VAL A 442 6.22 -6.66 23.14
CA VAL A 442 7.48 -5.92 23.10
C VAL A 442 7.77 -5.49 21.66
N PRO A 443 8.54 -4.40 21.45
CA PRO A 443 8.99 -4.08 20.11
C PRO A 443 10.03 -5.11 19.66
N ALA A 444 9.90 -5.62 18.44
CA ALA A 444 10.95 -6.36 17.75
C ALA A 444 11.41 -5.52 16.56
N TYR A 445 12.71 -5.33 16.43
CA TYR A 445 13.28 -4.47 15.40
C TYR A 445 13.58 -5.26 14.13
N VAL A 446 13.15 -4.73 13.00
CA VAL A 446 13.32 -5.35 11.70
C VAL A 446 14.76 -5.24 11.26
N SER A 447 15.45 -6.37 11.15
CA SER A 447 16.85 -6.45 10.69
C SER A 447 17.01 -7.16 9.36
N VAL A 448 16.02 -7.95 8.92
CA VAL A 448 16.03 -8.66 7.64
C VAL A 448 14.74 -8.38 6.86
N ILE A 449 14.87 -8.06 5.60
CA ILE A 449 13.77 -8.00 4.62
C ILE A 449 14.26 -8.65 3.35
N GLU A 450 13.69 -9.79 3.00
CA GLU A 450 14.02 -10.54 1.80
C GLU A 450 12.78 -10.71 0.93
N GLU A 451 12.93 -10.54 -0.38
CA GLU A 451 11.86 -10.81 -1.35
C GLU A 451 12.18 -12.13 -2.07
N GLU A 452 11.21 -13.03 -2.09
CA GLU A 452 11.30 -14.29 -2.83
C GLU A 452 10.08 -14.49 -3.74
N GLN A 453 10.27 -15.23 -4.83
CA GLN A 453 9.15 -15.66 -5.68
C GLN A 453 8.48 -16.86 -5.06
N TYR A 454 7.18 -16.76 -4.83
CA TYR A 454 6.36 -17.80 -4.23
C TYR A 454 5.29 -18.29 -5.23
N ASP A 455 5.12 -19.60 -5.31
CA ASP A 455 4.06 -20.23 -6.09
C ASP A 455 3.36 -21.28 -5.21
N GLY A 456 2.21 -20.92 -4.66
CA GLY A 456 1.50 -21.76 -3.70
C GLY A 456 0.20 -21.14 -3.24
N LEU A 457 -0.35 -21.67 -2.15
CA LEU A 457 -1.54 -21.10 -1.51
C LEU A 457 -1.14 -20.04 -0.50
N VAL A 458 -1.89 -18.96 -0.48
CA VAL A 458 -1.82 -17.93 0.56
C VAL A 458 -3.15 -17.87 1.31
N TYR A 459 -3.10 -17.47 2.58
CA TYR A 459 -4.20 -17.57 3.54
C TYR A 459 -4.48 -16.24 4.20
N ASP A 460 -5.77 -16.02 4.49
CA ASP A 460 -6.25 -14.92 5.32
C ASP A 460 -7.30 -15.45 6.32
N LEU A 461 -7.26 -14.94 7.55
CA LEU A 461 -8.20 -15.32 8.61
C LEU A 461 -9.04 -14.10 9.01
N ASP A 462 -10.36 -14.26 8.94
CA ASP A 462 -11.29 -13.30 9.53
C ASP A 462 -11.56 -13.70 10.97
N VAL A 463 -11.13 -12.89 11.93
CA VAL A 463 -11.25 -13.16 13.36
C VAL A 463 -12.17 -12.19 14.06
N GLU A 464 -12.93 -12.70 15.06
CA GLU A 464 -13.89 -11.89 15.80
C GLU A 464 -13.19 -10.80 16.64
N GLY A 465 -13.68 -9.58 16.58
CA GLY A 465 -13.37 -8.49 17.52
C GLY A 465 -12.12 -7.69 17.25
N GLY A 466 -11.07 -8.23 16.65
CA GLY A 466 -9.79 -7.54 16.52
C GLY A 466 -9.29 -7.32 15.11
N ARG A 467 -9.71 -8.13 14.14
CA ARG A 467 -9.19 -8.17 12.77
C ARG A 467 -7.66 -8.33 12.69
N ASN A 468 -7.03 -8.77 13.79
CA ASN A 468 -5.61 -9.08 13.84
C ASN A 468 -5.41 -10.40 14.58
N PHE A 469 -4.34 -11.09 14.23
CA PHE A 469 -3.89 -12.29 14.93
C PHE A 469 -2.36 -12.39 14.82
N ALA A 470 -1.77 -13.07 15.76
CA ALA A 470 -0.32 -13.24 15.79
C ALA A 470 0.12 -14.36 14.84
N VAL A 471 1.11 -14.06 14.03
CA VAL A 471 1.78 -15.00 13.13
C VAL A 471 3.26 -15.02 13.45
N ASP A 472 3.79 -16.21 13.71
CA ASP A 472 5.21 -16.40 14.09
C ASP A 472 5.65 -15.46 15.24
N GLY A 473 4.71 -15.11 16.14
CA GLY A 473 4.92 -14.23 17.28
C GLY A 473 4.73 -12.74 17.01
N ILE A 474 4.56 -12.32 15.76
CA ILE A 474 4.35 -10.93 15.35
C ILE A 474 2.86 -10.67 15.19
N LEU A 475 2.37 -9.53 15.73
CA LEU A 475 0.97 -9.10 15.68
C LEU A 475 0.67 -8.30 14.42
#